data_b16f2faae3c62c81a11456b3ea5a8a52
#
_entry.id   b16f2faae3c62c81a11456b3ea5a8a52
#
_cell.length_a   1.000
_cell.length_b   1.000
_cell.length_c   1.000
_cell.angle_alpha   90.00
_cell.angle_beta   90.00
_cell.angle_gamma   90.00
#
_symmetry.space_group_name_H-M   'P 1'
#
loop_
_entity.id
_entity.type
_entity.pdbx_description
1 polymer ?
#
loop_
_entity_poly.entity_id
_entity_poly.type
_entity_poly.pdbx_seq_one_letter_code
_entity_poly.pdbx_strand_id
1 'polypeptide(L)'
;EKAMERLASGKRINSAADDAAGMAVAAKMRADIGSLNQSVRNTNDAISLVNTYDGAAQEIESILIRMRELAVQSKNGTYENADRANADYEYEALKNEITRIASVTSFNRQTLAQGSSVPSSPAVGTTGSTATSFSFYVGSDVAKTGNTVSFAAGALDLNIATSGTQTLASVSTAALADTAIANIDISLNKLAANRAQAGALVNRLEHTVSNLMNVSQRLQEAVSGIEDADYAAESANLARGMV
;
A
#
# COMPACT_ATOMS: atom_id res chain seq x y z
N GLU A 1 46.90 -21.89 15.98
CA GLU A 1 45.68 -22.46 15.39
C GLU A 1 44.53 -21.42 15.35
N LYS A 2 44.14 -20.76 16.46
CA LYS A 2 43.05 -19.76 16.48
C LYS A 2 43.28 -18.59 15.58
N ALA A 3 44.48 -18.05 15.43
CA ALA A 3 44.76 -16.94 14.52
C ALA A 3 44.59 -17.33 13.04
N MET A 4 44.94 -18.57 12.69
CA MET A 4 44.68 -19.09 11.32
C MET A 4 43.20 -19.28 11.05
N GLU A 5 42.43 -19.76 12.02
CA GLU A 5 40.98 -19.93 11.89
C GLU A 5 40.26 -18.58 11.70
N ARG A 6 40.63 -17.54 12.46
CA ARG A 6 40.13 -16.19 12.35
C ARG A 6 40.51 -15.51 11.04
N LEU A 7 41.73 -15.70 10.57
CA LEU A 7 42.18 -15.20 9.27
C LEU A 7 41.47 -15.90 8.10
N ALA A 8 41.22 -17.22 8.24
CA ALA A 8 40.51 -17.99 7.22
C ALA A 8 39.01 -17.66 7.15
N SER A 9 38.38 -17.44 8.32
CA SER A 9 36.93 -17.10 8.38
C SER A 9 36.64 -15.60 8.21
N GLY A 10 37.64 -14.73 8.43
CA GLY A 10 37.46 -13.28 8.53
C GLY A 10 36.71 -12.82 9.79
N LYS A 11 36.44 -13.75 10.73
CA LYS A 11 35.65 -13.49 11.93
C LYS A 11 36.47 -13.68 13.21
N ARG A 12 36.29 -12.77 14.14
CA ARG A 12 36.86 -12.85 15.48
C ARG A 12 36.18 -13.92 16.33
N ILE A 13 34.85 -14.07 16.18
CA ILE A 13 34.00 -15.00 16.90
C ILE A 13 33.57 -16.09 15.92
N ASN A 14 34.17 -17.29 16.04
CA ASN A 14 33.86 -18.45 15.19
C ASN A 14 32.99 -19.49 15.89
N SER A 15 33.13 -19.57 17.20
CA SER A 15 32.43 -20.55 18.05
C SER A 15 31.90 -19.91 19.34
N ALA A 16 30.90 -20.55 19.93
CA ALA A 16 30.36 -20.12 21.24
C ALA A 16 31.41 -20.13 22.35
N ALA A 17 32.51 -20.85 22.18
CA ALA A 17 33.62 -20.91 23.12
C ALA A 17 34.51 -19.65 23.05
N ASP A 18 34.49 -18.89 21.96
CA ASP A 18 35.27 -17.66 21.78
C ASP A 18 34.62 -16.47 22.49
N ASP A 19 33.32 -16.28 22.31
CA ASP A 19 32.51 -15.26 23.01
C ASP A 19 31.03 -15.60 22.87
N ALA A 20 30.46 -16.24 23.88
CA ALA A 20 29.06 -16.63 23.91
C ALA A 20 28.10 -15.43 23.95
N ALA A 21 28.51 -14.35 24.62
CA ALA A 21 27.69 -13.15 24.74
C ALA A 21 27.66 -12.36 23.41
N GLY A 22 28.83 -12.16 22.80
CA GLY A 22 28.95 -11.49 21.49
C GLY A 22 28.20 -12.27 20.39
N MET A 23 28.31 -13.59 20.35
CA MET A 23 27.61 -14.45 19.42
C MET A 23 26.08 -14.35 19.59
N ALA A 24 25.57 -14.36 20.82
CA ALA A 24 24.14 -14.24 21.08
C ALA A 24 23.58 -12.87 20.61
N VAL A 25 24.31 -11.78 20.86
CA VAL A 25 23.95 -10.42 20.42
C VAL A 25 23.97 -10.33 18.89
N ALA A 26 25.04 -10.81 18.25
CA ALA A 26 25.18 -10.80 16.81
C ALA A 26 24.11 -11.65 16.11
N ALA A 27 23.77 -12.81 16.68
CA ALA A 27 22.68 -13.65 16.15
C ALA A 27 21.32 -12.93 16.21
N LYS A 28 21.03 -12.23 17.31
CA LYS A 28 19.80 -11.43 17.45
C LYS A 28 19.78 -10.28 16.44
N MET A 29 20.87 -9.54 16.32
CA MET A 29 20.98 -8.44 15.34
C MET A 29 20.82 -8.93 13.89
N ARG A 30 21.36 -10.11 13.55
CA ARG A 30 21.16 -10.72 12.23
C ARG A 30 19.70 -11.10 11.97
N ALA A 31 19.00 -11.61 12.98
CA ALA A 31 17.57 -11.87 12.88
C ALA A 31 16.78 -10.57 12.65
N ASP A 32 17.14 -9.49 13.36
CA ASP A 32 16.54 -8.17 13.18
C ASP A 32 16.80 -7.62 11.78
N ILE A 33 18.01 -7.73 11.25
CA ILE A 33 18.36 -7.33 9.86
C ILE A 33 17.52 -8.11 8.85
N GLY A 34 17.37 -9.41 9.03
CA GLY A 34 16.51 -10.25 8.18
C GLY A 34 15.06 -9.76 8.18
N SER A 35 14.53 -9.45 9.37
CA SER A 35 13.17 -8.92 9.55
C SER A 35 13.00 -7.54 8.92
N LEU A 36 13.96 -6.63 9.09
CA LEU A 36 13.95 -5.30 8.49
C LEU A 36 13.98 -5.37 6.96
N ASN A 37 14.81 -6.23 6.38
CA ASN A 37 14.86 -6.42 4.94
C ASN A 37 13.54 -6.98 4.39
N GLN A 38 12.87 -7.87 5.12
CA GLN A 38 11.52 -8.32 4.74
C GLN A 38 10.50 -7.19 4.87
N SER A 39 10.59 -6.36 5.90
CA SER A 39 9.72 -5.19 6.08
C SER A 39 9.88 -4.17 4.96
N VAL A 40 11.10 -3.97 4.45
CA VAL A 40 11.34 -3.15 3.24
C VAL A 40 10.60 -3.72 2.03
N ARG A 41 10.66 -5.04 1.81
CA ARG A 41 9.90 -5.67 0.71
C ARG A 41 8.40 -5.51 0.89
N ASN A 42 7.87 -5.77 2.08
CA ASN A 42 6.46 -5.59 2.38
C ASN A 42 5.99 -4.14 2.16
N THR A 43 6.84 -3.16 2.48
CA THR A 43 6.54 -1.74 2.27
C THR A 43 6.50 -1.39 0.78
N ASN A 44 7.41 -1.93 -0.03
CA ASN A 44 7.40 -1.75 -1.47
C ASN A 44 6.17 -2.41 -2.13
N ASP A 45 5.74 -3.57 -1.63
CA ASP A 45 4.49 -4.21 -2.06
C ASP A 45 3.28 -3.33 -1.72
N ALA A 46 3.28 -2.71 -0.54
CA ALA A 46 2.25 -1.75 -0.14
C ALA A 46 2.21 -0.52 -1.07
N ILE A 47 3.35 0.05 -1.41
CA ILE A 47 3.46 1.16 -2.37
C ILE A 47 2.90 0.74 -3.73
N SER A 48 3.24 -0.44 -4.21
CA SER A 48 2.74 -0.98 -5.49
C SER A 48 1.23 -1.16 -5.49
N LEU A 49 0.66 -1.63 -4.37
CA LEU A 49 -0.79 -1.75 -4.18
C LEU A 49 -1.48 -0.38 -4.25
N VAL A 50 -0.95 0.61 -3.52
CA VAL A 50 -1.52 1.96 -3.48
C VAL A 50 -1.42 2.64 -4.85
N ASN A 51 -0.34 2.46 -5.58
CA ASN A 51 -0.17 2.99 -6.94
C ASN A 51 -1.15 2.33 -7.93
N THR A 52 -1.40 1.03 -7.79
CA THR A 52 -2.43 0.33 -8.59
C THR A 52 -3.82 0.91 -8.32
N TYR A 53 -4.12 1.22 -7.06
CA TYR A 53 -5.36 1.88 -6.70
C TYR A 53 -5.45 3.28 -7.29
N ASP A 54 -4.41 4.12 -7.16
CA ASP A 54 -4.42 5.50 -7.66
C ASP A 54 -4.58 5.53 -9.19
N GLY A 55 -4.00 4.59 -9.91
CA GLY A 55 -4.21 4.43 -11.35
C GLY A 55 -5.68 4.19 -11.71
N ALA A 56 -6.37 3.28 -11.00
CA ALA A 56 -7.79 3.06 -11.21
C ALA A 56 -8.64 4.29 -10.81
N ALA A 57 -8.27 4.97 -9.74
CA ALA A 57 -8.93 6.18 -9.28
C ALA A 57 -8.83 7.31 -10.31
N GLN A 58 -7.71 7.44 -11.00
CA GLN A 58 -7.51 8.43 -12.06
C GLN A 58 -8.41 8.18 -13.26
N GLU A 59 -8.57 6.92 -13.68
CA GLU A 59 -9.50 6.57 -14.76
C GLU A 59 -10.96 6.90 -14.38
N ILE A 60 -11.34 6.59 -13.14
CA ILE A 60 -12.69 6.92 -12.65
C ILE A 60 -12.90 8.42 -12.58
N GLU A 61 -11.88 9.21 -12.21
CA GLU A 61 -11.95 10.67 -12.22
C GLU A 61 -12.25 11.19 -13.62
N SER A 62 -11.55 10.68 -14.63
CA SER A 62 -11.77 11.11 -16.04
C SER A 62 -13.17 10.74 -16.53
N ILE A 63 -13.68 9.57 -16.14
CA ILE A 63 -15.06 9.16 -16.47
C ILE A 63 -16.08 10.08 -15.78
N LEU A 64 -15.89 10.39 -14.50
CA LEU A 64 -16.78 11.30 -13.77
C LEU A 64 -16.82 12.69 -14.37
N ILE A 65 -15.68 13.23 -14.84
CA ILE A 65 -15.61 14.50 -15.55
C ILE A 65 -16.44 14.42 -16.85
N ARG A 66 -16.31 13.34 -17.62
CA ARG A 66 -17.10 13.13 -18.83
C ARG A 66 -18.60 13.01 -18.53
N MET A 67 -18.95 12.29 -17.49
CA MET A 67 -20.35 12.19 -17.04
C MET A 67 -20.91 13.55 -16.61
N ARG A 68 -20.09 14.39 -15.98
CA ARG A 68 -20.47 15.76 -15.62
C ARG A 68 -20.74 16.61 -16.85
N GLU A 69 -19.93 16.51 -17.89
CA GLU A 69 -20.15 17.19 -19.16
C GLU A 69 -21.52 16.82 -19.81
N LEU A 70 -21.82 15.50 -19.85
CA LEU A 70 -23.09 14.99 -20.34
C LEU A 70 -24.29 15.50 -19.52
N ALA A 71 -24.15 15.55 -18.20
CA ALA A 71 -25.17 16.05 -17.30
C ALA A 71 -25.41 17.55 -17.51
N VAL A 72 -24.35 18.35 -17.67
CA VAL A 72 -24.46 19.78 -18.00
C VAL A 72 -25.12 19.99 -19.38
N GLN A 73 -24.72 19.16 -20.36
CA GLN A 73 -25.35 19.19 -21.71
C GLN A 73 -26.86 18.88 -21.63
N SER A 74 -27.22 17.82 -20.89
CA SER A 74 -28.61 17.40 -20.71
C SER A 74 -29.47 18.42 -19.95
N LYS A 75 -28.87 19.23 -19.07
CA LYS A 75 -29.53 20.31 -18.34
C LYS A 75 -29.95 21.48 -19.27
N ASN A 76 -29.30 21.65 -20.43
CA ASN A 76 -29.60 22.77 -21.33
C ASN A 76 -31.03 22.69 -21.85
N GLY A 77 -31.76 23.80 -21.77
CA GLY A 77 -33.15 23.90 -22.18
C GLY A 77 -33.41 23.78 -23.68
N THR A 78 -32.37 23.78 -24.52
CA THR A 78 -32.47 23.60 -25.97
C THR A 78 -32.65 22.15 -26.42
N TYR A 79 -32.42 21.19 -25.51
CA TYR A 79 -32.56 19.76 -25.78
C TYR A 79 -33.96 19.27 -25.42
N GLU A 80 -34.51 18.41 -26.28
CA GLU A 80 -35.74 17.68 -26.00
C GLU A 80 -35.45 16.43 -25.19
N ASN A 81 -36.48 15.80 -24.61
CA ASN A 81 -36.30 14.58 -23.81
C ASN A 81 -35.75 13.40 -24.63
N ALA A 82 -36.01 13.37 -25.95
CA ALA A 82 -35.45 12.37 -26.86
C ALA A 82 -33.93 12.55 -27.00
N ASP A 83 -33.43 13.78 -27.07
CA ASP A 83 -32.01 14.08 -27.15
C ASP A 83 -31.30 13.76 -25.82
N ARG A 84 -31.97 14.09 -24.72
CA ARG A 84 -31.47 13.72 -23.37
C ARG A 84 -31.38 12.21 -23.15
N ALA A 85 -32.33 11.44 -23.71
CA ALA A 85 -32.28 9.99 -23.65
C ALA A 85 -31.06 9.43 -24.39
N ASN A 86 -30.64 10.05 -25.51
CA ASN A 86 -29.44 9.66 -26.22
C ASN A 86 -28.16 9.94 -25.36
N ALA A 87 -28.10 11.08 -24.67
CA ALA A 87 -27.02 11.39 -23.74
C ALA A 87 -27.01 10.43 -22.51
N ASP A 88 -28.20 10.00 -22.07
CA ASP A 88 -28.36 9.08 -20.97
C ASP A 88 -27.81 7.69 -21.29
N TYR A 89 -27.87 7.21 -22.53
CA TYR A 89 -27.22 5.95 -22.94
C TYR A 89 -25.71 6.00 -22.73
N GLU A 90 -25.02 7.10 -23.12
CA GLU A 90 -23.59 7.25 -22.86
C GLU A 90 -23.32 7.36 -21.37
N TYR A 91 -24.14 8.13 -20.64
CA TYR A 91 -24.02 8.29 -19.19
C TYR A 91 -24.12 6.95 -18.42
N GLU A 92 -25.12 6.14 -18.74
CA GLU A 92 -25.28 4.81 -18.13
C GLU A 92 -24.15 3.84 -18.52
N ALA A 93 -23.63 3.92 -19.74
CA ALA A 93 -22.47 3.13 -20.16
C ALA A 93 -21.21 3.52 -19.34
N LEU A 94 -20.97 4.82 -19.14
CA LEU A 94 -19.87 5.31 -18.30
C LEU A 94 -20.03 4.91 -16.83
N LYS A 95 -21.23 4.97 -16.29
CA LYS A 95 -21.54 4.49 -14.93
C LYS A 95 -21.26 2.99 -14.76
N ASN A 96 -21.64 2.19 -15.77
CA ASN A 96 -21.32 0.75 -15.78
C ASN A 96 -19.80 0.53 -15.86
N GLU A 97 -19.08 1.36 -16.59
CA GLU A 97 -17.63 1.27 -16.68
C GLU A 97 -16.93 1.59 -15.35
N ILE A 98 -17.41 2.61 -14.60
CA ILE A 98 -16.94 2.87 -13.23
C ILE A 98 -17.11 1.61 -12.37
N THR A 99 -18.30 1.00 -12.41
CA THR A 99 -18.58 -0.23 -11.65
C THR A 99 -17.67 -1.38 -12.07
N ARG A 100 -17.40 -1.52 -13.38
CA ARG A 100 -16.48 -2.52 -13.91
C ARG A 100 -15.05 -2.29 -13.41
N ILE A 101 -14.53 -1.05 -13.53
CA ILE A 101 -13.19 -0.71 -13.04
C ILE A 101 -13.08 -1.02 -11.54
N ALA A 102 -14.07 -0.60 -10.74
CA ALA A 102 -14.09 -0.87 -9.32
C ALA A 102 -14.09 -2.38 -8.98
N SER A 103 -14.76 -3.20 -9.78
CA SER A 103 -14.85 -4.65 -9.55
C SER A 103 -13.61 -5.42 -10.02
N VAL A 104 -12.95 -4.96 -11.08
CA VAL A 104 -11.80 -5.65 -11.70
C VAL A 104 -10.48 -5.23 -11.08
N THR A 105 -10.39 -4.01 -10.53
CA THR A 105 -9.16 -3.51 -9.92
C THR A 105 -8.80 -4.36 -8.71
N SER A 106 -7.79 -5.18 -8.86
CA SER A 106 -7.33 -6.11 -7.83
C SER A 106 -5.81 -6.14 -7.78
N PHE A 107 -5.28 -6.38 -6.59
CA PHE A 107 -3.87 -6.64 -6.34
C PHE A 107 -3.74 -8.01 -5.68
N ASN A 108 -2.98 -8.91 -6.30
CA ASN A 108 -2.84 -10.29 -5.83
C ASN A 108 -4.20 -10.98 -5.55
N ARG A 109 -5.17 -10.84 -6.46
CA ARG A 109 -6.55 -11.35 -6.37
C ARG A 109 -7.41 -10.73 -5.25
N GLN A 110 -6.92 -9.73 -4.56
CA GLN A 110 -7.71 -8.95 -3.60
C GLN A 110 -8.22 -7.69 -4.28
N THR A 111 -9.55 -7.50 -4.30
CA THR A 111 -10.18 -6.34 -4.92
C THR A 111 -9.89 -5.10 -4.08
N LEU A 112 -9.38 -4.04 -4.71
CA LEU A 112 -8.93 -2.83 -4.04
C LEU A 112 -10.03 -1.78 -3.90
N ALA A 113 -10.96 -1.75 -4.84
CA ALA A 113 -11.84 -0.62 -5.08
C ALA A 113 -13.31 -0.90 -4.76
N GLN A 114 -13.66 -2.10 -4.30
CA GLN A 114 -15.02 -2.41 -3.85
C GLN A 114 -15.20 -1.96 -2.39
N GLY A 115 -15.96 -0.88 -2.21
CA GLY A 115 -16.61 -0.63 -0.93
C GLY A 115 -17.58 -1.75 -0.61
N SER A 116 -17.55 -2.19 0.61
CA SER A 116 -18.59 -2.87 1.39
C SER A 116 -19.55 -3.90 0.76
N SER A 117 -19.37 -4.38 -0.44
CA SER A 117 -20.20 -5.44 -1.00
C SER A 117 -19.41 -6.54 -1.71
N VAL A 118 -18.31 -6.98 -1.09
CA VAL A 118 -17.83 -8.32 -1.42
C VAL A 118 -18.74 -9.28 -0.65
N PRO A 119 -19.50 -10.18 -1.32
CA PRO A 119 -20.01 -11.33 -0.63
C PRO A 119 -18.78 -12.14 -0.21
N SER A 120 -18.30 -11.92 1.01
CA SER A 120 -17.39 -12.85 1.64
C SER A 120 -18.04 -14.23 1.52
N SER A 121 -17.27 -15.20 1.07
CA SER A 121 -17.52 -16.63 1.21
C SER A 121 -18.40 -16.91 2.43
N PRO A 122 -19.33 -17.92 2.39
CA PRO A 122 -20.41 -18.07 3.34
C PRO A 122 -19.89 -18.30 4.76
N ALA A 123 -19.73 -17.28 5.51
CA ALA A 123 -19.55 -17.32 6.95
C ALA A 123 -20.57 -16.38 7.60
N VAL A 124 -21.67 -17.02 7.97
CA VAL A 124 -22.58 -16.71 9.09
C VAL A 124 -22.41 -15.31 9.72
N GLY A 125 -23.39 -14.45 9.42
CA GLY A 125 -23.99 -13.54 10.41
C GLY A 125 -23.08 -12.46 11.00
N THR A 126 -22.77 -11.41 10.23
CA THR A 126 -22.60 -10.08 10.81
C THR A 126 -22.96 -9.01 9.77
N THR A 127 -24.07 -8.34 10.06
CA THR A 127 -24.48 -7.08 9.45
C THR A 127 -23.48 -6.01 9.86
N GLY A 128 -22.49 -5.76 9.02
CA GLY A 128 -21.50 -4.72 9.24
C GLY A 128 -20.65 -4.55 8.00
N SER A 129 -20.82 -3.43 7.33
CA SER A 129 -19.96 -2.95 6.26
C SER A 129 -18.51 -2.88 6.73
N THR A 130 -17.78 -3.96 6.64
CA THR A 130 -16.36 -3.97 6.95
C THR A 130 -15.60 -3.49 5.73
N ALA A 131 -15.27 -2.21 5.76
CA ALA A 131 -14.26 -1.67 4.88
C ALA A 131 -13.02 -2.58 4.89
N THR A 132 -12.63 -3.10 3.75
CA THR A 132 -11.43 -3.93 3.63
C THR A 132 -10.23 -3.04 3.97
N SER A 133 -9.65 -3.22 5.14
CA SER A 133 -8.43 -2.51 5.52
C SER A 133 -7.23 -3.42 5.25
N PHE A 134 -6.28 -2.93 4.47
CA PHE A 134 -5.01 -3.59 4.29
C PHE A 134 -4.06 -3.16 5.41
N SER A 135 -3.51 -4.13 6.12
CA SER A 135 -2.52 -3.87 7.17
C SER A 135 -1.16 -4.36 6.70
N PHE A 136 -0.22 -3.44 6.56
CA PHE A 136 1.15 -3.75 6.17
C PHE A 136 2.05 -3.77 7.40
N TYR A 137 2.79 -4.86 7.55
CA TYR A 137 3.75 -5.00 8.62
C TYR A 137 5.09 -4.41 8.17
N VAL A 138 5.51 -3.31 8.82
CA VAL A 138 6.65 -2.48 8.43
C VAL A 138 7.74 -2.42 9.52
N GLY A 139 7.80 -3.37 10.43
CA GLY A 139 8.74 -3.37 11.55
C GLY A 139 9.41 -4.71 11.80
N SER A 140 10.41 -4.74 12.69
CA SER A 140 11.11 -5.97 13.10
C SER A 140 10.47 -6.66 14.31
N ASP A 141 9.63 -5.97 15.08
CA ASP A 141 9.08 -6.46 16.35
C ASP A 141 7.55 -6.39 16.37
N VAL A 142 6.90 -7.56 16.48
CA VAL A 142 5.44 -7.70 16.50
C VAL A 142 4.80 -7.04 17.73
N ALA A 143 5.55 -6.90 18.80
CA ALA A 143 5.04 -6.35 20.07
C ALA A 143 5.01 -4.82 20.10
N LYS A 144 5.66 -4.14 19.15
CA LYS A 144 5.67 -2.66 19.12
C LYS A 144 4.48 -2.12 18.33
N THR A 145 3.64 -1.37 19.03
CA THR A 145 2.60 -0.52 18.45
C THR A 145 3.24 0.47 17.49
N GLY A 146 2.84 0.44 16.20
CA GLY A 146 3.37 1.33 15.15
C GLY A 146 4.11 0.60 14.02
N ASN A 147 4.39 -0.68 14.18
CA ASN A 147 4.98 -1.51 13.13
C ASN A 147 3.98 -1.99 12.08
N THR A 148 2.71 -1.63 12.23
CA THR A 148 1.66 -1.84 11.23
C THR A 148 1.20 -0.51 10.67
N VAL A 149 1.24 -0.38 9.36
CA VAL A 149 0.60 0.72 8.62
C VAL A 149 -0.66 0.15 8.00
N SER A 150 -1.81 0.68 8.38
CA SER A 150 -3.08 0.27 7.82
C SER A 150 -3.52 1.25 6.73
N PHE A 151 -3.99 0.71 5.63
CA PHE A 151 -4.66 1.42 4.57
C PHE A 151 -6.13 1.01 4.58
N ALA A 152 -7.00 1.92 4.99
CA ALA A 152 -8.42 1.66 5.01
C ALA A 152 -8.97 1.76 3.59
N ALA A 153 -9.09 0.63 2.90
CA ALA A 153 -9.71 0.56 1.59
C ALA A 153 -11.20 0.96 1.62
N GLY A 154 -11.81 1.04 2.79
CA GLY A 154 -13.17 1.57 2.94
C GLY A 154 -13.30 3.07 2.75
N ALA A 155 -12.19 3.81 2.80
CA ALA A 155 -12.16 5.19 2.31
C ALA A 155 -12.16 5.25 0.78
N LEU A 156 -11.91 4.14 0.14
CA LEU A 156 -11.75 3.96 -1.30
C LEU A 156 -12.99 3.35 -1.94
N ASP A 157 -14.17 3.64 -1.40
CA ASP A 157 -15.41 3.24 -2.07
C ASP A 157 -15.51 3.96 -3.41
N LEU A 158 -14.92 3.33 -4.43
CA LEU A 158 -15.10 3.72 -5.82
C LEU A 158 -16.49 3.31 -6.33
N ASN A 159 -17.29 2.63 -5.52
CA ASN A 159 -18.67 2.32 -5.84
C ASN A 159 -19.57 3.53 -5.57
N ILE A 160 -19.16 4.66 -6.11
CA ILE A 160 -19.85 5.94 -6.09
C ILE A 160 -21.23 5.81 -6.72
N ALA A 161 -21.44 4.80 -7.58
CA ALA A 161 -22.67 4.58 -8.30
C ALA A 161 -23.82 4.02 -7.44
N THR A 162 -23.52 3.36 -6.32
CA THR A 162 -24.52 2.62 -5.52
C THR A 162 -24.40 2.75 -4.00
N SER A 163 -23.42 3.51 -3.50
CA SER A 163 -23.19 3.62 -2.06
C SER A 163 -24.12 4.64 -1.39
N GLY A 164 -25.17 4.15 -0.78
CA GLY A 164 -26.02 4.93 0.13
C GLY A 164 -26.92 5.94 -0.56
N THR A 165 -27.06 7.12 -0.01
CA THR A 165 -27.96 8.20 -0.41
C THR A 165 -27.57 8.93 -1.71
N GLN A 166 -26.54 8.49 -2.43
CA GLN A 166 -25.99 9.19 -3.60
C GLN A 166 -25.86 8.25 -4.79
N THR A 167 -27.01 7.86 -5.34
CA THR A 167 -27.05 7.16 -6.63
C THR A 167 -26.75 8.17 -7.73
N LEU A 168 -25.82 7.84 -8.64
CA LEU A 168 -25.67 8.58 -9.89
C LEU A 168 -26.98 8.43 -10.67
N ALA A 169 -27.81 9.46 -10.60
CA ALA A 169 -29.12 9.48 -11.24
C ALA A 169 -28.96 9.57 -12.77
N SER A 170 -29.92 9.04 -13.50
CA SER A 170 -30.05 9.23 -14.95
C SER A 170 -30.08 10.72 -15.33
N VAL A 171 -29.66 11.03 -16.53
CA VAL A 171 -29.70 12.41 -17.06
C VAL A 171 -30.83 12.60 -18.12
N SER A 172 -31.79 11.68 -18.16
CA SER A 172 -32.90 11.67 -19.11
C SER A 172 -33.88 12.87 -19.01
N THR A 173 -33.81 13.64 -17.94
CA THR A 173 -34.58 14.88 -17.73
C THR A 173 -33.69 15.98 -17.15
N ALA A 174 -34.06 17.24 -17.37
CA ALA A 174 -33.29 18.39 -16.84
C ALA A 174 -33.22 18.41 -15.32
N ALA A 175 -34.26 17.96 -14.61
CA ALA A 175 -34.25 17.86 -13.13
C ALA A 175 -33.33 16.76 -12.62
N LEU A 176 -33.30 15.60 -13.29
CA LEU A 176 -32.40 14.52 -12.98
C LEU A 176 -30.94 14.89 -13.28
N ALA A 177 -30.69 15.63 -14.38
CA ALA A 177 -29.36 16.12 -14.72
C ALA A 177 -28.82 17.08 -13.65
N ASP A 178 -29.65 17.91 -13.05
CA ASP A 178 -29.23 18.77 -11.91
C ASP A 178 -28.80 17.97 -10.68
N THR A 179 -29.57 16.93 -10.37
CA THR A 179 -29.21 15.99 -9.27
C THR A 179 -27.94 15.21 -9.58
N ALA A 180 -27.79 14.79 -10.86
CA ALA A 180 -26.59 14.07 -11.31
C ALA A 180 -25.33 14.92 -11.17
N ILE A 181 -25.38 16.22 -11.56
CA ILE A 181 -24.25 17.15 -11.39
C ILE A 181 -23.85 17.25 -9.92
N ALA A 182 -24.81 17.47 -9.03
CA ALA A 182 -24.52 17.57 -7.58
C ALA A 182 -23.88 16.29 -7.03
N ASN A 183 -24.39 15.12 -7.42
CA ASN A 183 -23.85 13.83 -6.98
C ASN A 183 -22.46 13.56 -7.56
N ILE A 184 -22.21 13.95 -8.81
CA ILE A 184 -20.87 13.83 -9.42
C ILE A 184 -19.88 14.74 -8.72
N ASP A 185 -20.25 15.99 -8.41
CA ASP A 185 -19.37 16.93 -7.71
C ASP A 185 -18.98 16.40 -6.30
N ILE A 186 -19.92 15.80 -5.58
CA ILE A 186 -19.63 15.13 -4.30
C ILE A 186 -18.69 13.92 -4.51
N SER A 187 -18.93 13.17 -5.57
CA SER A 187 -18.14 11.98 -5.91
C SER A 187 -16.70 12.36 -6.27
N LEU A 188 -16.51 13.42 -7.06
CA LEU A 188 -15.19 13.96 -7.39
C LEU A 188 -14.44 14.44 -6.13
N ASN A 189 -15.14 15.13 -5.23
CA ASN A 189 -14.54 15.58 -3.96
C ASN A 189 -14.10 14.41 -3.08
N LYS A 190 -14.91 13.36 -2.98
CA LYS A 190 -14.54 12.13 -2.25
C LYS A 190 -13.34 11.45 -2.89
N LEU A 191 -13.35 11.30 -4.20
CA LEU A 191 -12.26 10.67 -4.94
C LEU A 191 -10.95 11.44 -4.77
N ALA A 192 -11.00 12.79 -4.86
CA ALA A 192 -9.84 13.65 -4.64
C ALA A 192 -9.30 13.50 -3.20
N ALA A 193 -10.17 13.43 -2.19
CA ALA A 193 -9.77 13.21 -0.81
C ALA A 193 -9.11 11.83 -0.63
N ASN A 194 -9.66 10.79 -1.25
CA ASN A 194 -9.11 9.44 -1.21
C ASN A 194 -7.73 9.36 -1.88
N ARG A 195 -7.58 9.99 -3.05
CA ARG A 195 -6.29 10.07 -3.74
C ARG A 195 -5.26 10.85 -2.93
N ALA A 196 -5.67 11.94 -2.26
CA ALA A 196 -4.78 12.67 -1.37
C ALA A 196 -4.31 11.81 -0.18
N GLN A 197 -5.19 10.98 0.41
CA GLN A 197 -4.82 10.03 1.46
C GLN A 197 -3.88 8.95 0.93
N ALA A 198 -4.13 8.42 -0.26
CA ALA A 198 -3.26 7.44 -0.90
C ALA A 198 -1.86 8.02 -1.15
N GLY A 199 -1.76 9.24 -1.69
CA GLY A 199 -0.48 9.93 -1.89
C GLY A 199 0.27 10.22 -0.59
N ALA A 200 -0.44 10.66 0.45
CA ALA A 200 0.16 10.86 1.78
C ALA A 200 0.69 9.54 2.37
N LEU A 201 -0.01 8.44 2.13
CA LEU A 201 0.43 7.11 2.56
C LEU A 201 1.68 6.67 1.81
N VAL A 202 1.76 6.86 0.49
CA VAL A 202 2.96 6.54 -0.31
C VAL A 202 4.17 7.30 0.23
N ASN A 203 4.06 8.61 0.41
CA ASN A 203 5.14 9.43 0.98
C ASN A 203 5.59 8.91 2.36
N ARG A 204 4.65 8.54 3.22
CA ARG A 204 4.95 7.97 4.54
C ARG A 204 5.67 6.63 4.42
N LEU A 205 5.25 5.76 3.51
CA LEU A 205 5.88 4.46 3.27
C LEU A 205 7.29 4.61 2.70
N GLU A 206 7.56 5.56 1.81
CA GLU A 206 8.89 5.87 1.28
C GLU A 206 9.85 6.31 2.39
N HIS A 207 9.40 7.20 3.29
CA HIS A 207 10.18 7.57 4.46
C HIS A 207 10.42 6.37 5.40
N THR A 208 9.46 5.48 5.52
CA THR A 208 9.61 4.25 6.30
C THR A 208 10.66 3.34 5.67
N VAL A 209 10.64 3.12 4.34
CA VAL A 209 11.67 2.36 3.62
C VAL A 209 13.06 2.93 3.87
N SER A 210 13.22 4.24 3.70
CA SER A 210 14.49 4.92 3.92
C SER A 210 15.01 4.71 5.35
N ASN A 211 14.14 4.84 6.34
CA ASN A 211 14.49 4.61 7.75
C ASN A 211 14.89 3.15 8.01
N LEU A 212 14.11 2.18 7.51
CA LEU A 212 14.39 0.76 7.68
C LEU A 212 15.74 0.36 7.06
N MET A 213 16.06 0.89 5.88
CA MET A 213 17.35 0.67 5.21
C MET A 213 18.51 1.24 6.04
N ASN A 214 18.37 2.47 6.55
CA ASN A 214 19.38 3.08 7.41
C ASN A 214 19.61 2.27 8.70
N VAL A 215 18.53 1.81 9.34
CA VAL A 215 18.63 0.96 10.55
C VAL A 215 19.29 -0.38 10.22
N SER A 216 18.91 -1.02 9.12
CA SER A 216 19.50 -2.28 8.66
C SER A 216 21.00 -2.13 8.43
N GLN A 217 21.44 -1.05 7.77
CA GLN A 217 22.85 -0.77 7.54
C GLN A 217 23.63 -0.58 8.85
N ARG A 218 23.09 0.20 9.79
CA ARG A 218 23.74 0.41 11.09
C ARG A 218 23.83 -0.84 11.92
N LEU A 219 22.83 -1.72 11.85
CA LEU A 219 22.88 -3.03 12.49
C LEU A 219 23.93 -3.93 11.84
N GLN A 220 24.10 -3.88 10.50
CA GLN A 220 25.17 -4.60 9.81
C GLN A 220 26.55 -4.10 10.25
N GLU A 221 26.76 -2.79 10.34
CA GLU A 221 27.99 -2.18 10.86
C GLU A 221 28.27 -2.62 12.32
N ALA A 222 27.21 -2.68 13.14
CA ALA A 222 27.34 -3.14 14.53
C ALA A 222 27.70 -4.64 14.62
N VAL A 223 27.09 -5.48 13.79
CA VAL A 223 27.43 -6.92 13.71
C VAL A 223 28.87 -7.11 13.25
N SER A 224 29.31 -6.35 12.23
CA SER A 224 30.68 -6.34 11.75
C SER A 224 31.65 -5.96 12.87
N GLY A 225 31.37 -4.90 13.64
CA GLY A 225 32.19 -4.51 14.78
C GLY A 225 32.29 -5.57 15.91
N ILE A 226 31.28 -6.45 16.05
CA ILE A 226 31.28 -7.53 17.03
C ILE A 226 32.02 -8.76 16.49
N GLU A 227 31.74 -9.17 15.24
CA GLU A 227 32.16 -10.46 14.69
C GLU A 227 33.44 -10.41 13.84
N ASP A 228 33.72 -9.29 13.17
CA ASP A 228 34.83 -9.23 12.19
C ASP A 228 36.19 -9.21 12.89
N ALA A 229 37.15 -9.87 12.27
CA ALA A 229 38.53 -9.91 12.73
C ALA A 229 39.34 -8.77 12.13
N ASP A 230 40.16 -8.10 12.97
CA ASP A 230 41.20 -7.20 12.48
C ASP A 230 42.35 -8.01 11.87
N TYR A 231 42.40 -8.02 10.53
CA TYR A 231 43.41 -8.73 9.76
C TYR A 231 44.85 -8.32 10.13
N ALA A 232 45.09 -7.04 10.42
CA ALA A 232 46.43 -6.57 10.76
C ALA A 232 46.90 -7.12 12.12
N ALA A 233 46.01 -7.09 13.10
CA ALA A 233 46.28 -7.62 14.42
C ALA A 233 46.44 -9.15 14.39
N GLU A 234 45.58 -9.86 13.65
CA GLU A 234 45.60 -11.30 13.62
C GLU A 234 46.75 -11.89 12.80
N SER A 235 47.20 -11.20 11.73
CA SER A 235 48.41 -11.57 10.98
C SER A 235 49.67 -11.36 11.80
N ALA A 236 49.74 -10.30 12.60
CA ALA A 236 50.86 -10.08 13.51
C ALA A 236 50.91 -11.17 14.62
N ASN A 237 49.76 -11.59 15.13
CA ASN A 237 49.66 -12.70 16.10
C ASN A 237 50.08 -14.03 15.48
N LEU A 238 49.74 -14.29 14.21
CA LEU A 238 50.18 -15.46 13.48
C LEU A 238 51.71 -15.48 13.33
N ALA A 239 52.30 -14.34 12.89
CA ALA A 239 53.72 -14.20 12.70
C ALA A 239 54.50 -14.43 14.01
N ARG A 240 54.01 -13.89 15.14
CA ARG A 240 54.62 -14.12 16.46
C ARG A 240 54.50 -15.60 16.89
N GLY A 241 53.39 -16.26 16.59
CA GLY A 241 53.19 -17.66 16.95
C GLY A 241 54.01 -18.65 16.09
N MET A 242 54.46 -18.23 14.90
CA MET A 242 55.37 -19.01 14.05
C MET A 242 56.83 -18.87 14.46
N VAL A 243 57.24 -17.75 15.03
CA VAL A 243 58.59 -17.50 15.55
C VAL A 243 58.77 -18.17 16.93
#